data_8a8d126a7b34a2ac7a97a6b64c1a3f40
#
_entry.id   8a8d126a7b34a2ac7a97a6b64c1a3f40
#
_cell.length_a   1.000
_cell.length_b   1.000
_cell.length_c   1.000
_cell.angle_alpha   90.00
_cell.angle_beta   90.00
_cell.angle_gamma   90.00
#
_symmetry.space_group_name_H-M   'P 1'
#
loop_
_entity.id
_entity.type
_entity.pdbx_description
1 polymer ?
#
loop_
_entity_poly.entity_id
_entity_poly.type
_entity_poly.pdbx_seq_one_letter_code
_entity_poly.pdbx_strand_id
1 'polypeptide(L)'
;MKKILFLLLAFTLCARTALAAQDIPPGYPPPLDGMSASQSVQEIDYISPKVVPLTPKERKALSLSDDWARQNVDPVLSGGGKVVYVHGASLPTIVATPMQVSDVELEAGEVVNEIVVGDSARWMVESGSAGSGPDARVHLFIKPVDAGLESSTVITTNRRVYHLRLVSQRKGHTPYVGFLYADSLNRQRAA
;
A
#
# COMPACT_ATOMS: atom_id res chain seq x y z
N MET A 1 5.90 64.41 43.61
CA MET A 1 7.33 64.75 43.59
C MET A 1 8.03 63.82 42.62
N LYS A 2 8.50 64.45 41.51
CA LYS A 2 9.84 64.31 40.92
C LYS A 2 10.15 62.85 40.44
N LYS A 3 10.60 62.54 39.27
CA LYS A 3 11.22 63.22 38.08
C LYS A 3 11.24 62.15 36.99
N ILE A 4 10.77 62.37 35.81
CA ILE A 4 11.48 62.61 34.55
C ILE A 4 12.89 62.00 34.51
N LEU A 5 13.12 61.06 33.63
CA LEU A 5 14.32 61.07 32.79
C LEU A 5 14.11 60.27 31.52
N PHE A 6 14.21 60.97 30.42
CA PHE A 6 14.49 60.63 29.05
C PHE A 6 15.78 59.79 28.95
N LEU A 7 15.87 58.81 28.08
CA LEU A 7 17.04 58.67 27.21
C LEU A 7 16.76 57.60 26.11
N LEU A 8 16.65 58.09 24.87
CA LEU A 8 17.48 57.79 23.69
C LEU A 8 17.57 56.31 23.24
N LEU A 9 16.84 56.09 22.18
CA LEU A 9 17.27 55.74 20.82
C LEU A 9 18.64 55.05 20.72
N ALA A 10 18.64 53.76 20.49
CA ALA A 10 19.73 53.07 19.85
C ALA A 10 19.20 52.18 18.72
N PHE A 11 19.35 52.71 17.53
CA PHE A 11 19.21 52.05 16.26
C PHE A 11 20.34 51.02 16.15
N THR A 12 20.09 49.74 16.39
CA THR A 12 21.06 48.71 16.10
C THR A 12 20.71 48.06 14.77
N LEU A 13 21.49 48.44 13.81
CA LEU A 13 21.75 47.88 12.50
C LEU A 13 21.74 46.37 12.53
N CYS A 14 20.69 45.76 11.97
CA CYS A 14 20.61 44.32 11.76
C CYS A 14 21.61 43.96 10.68
N ALA A 15 22.77 43.49 11.09
CA ALA A 15 23.77 42.91 10.19
C ALA A 15 23.16 41.67 9.52
N ARG A 16 22.95 41.77 8.22
CA ARG A 16 22.71 40.60 7.37
C ARG A 16 23.96 39.75 7.43
N THR A 17 23.90 38.67 8.19
CA THR A 17 24.86 37.58 8.05
C THR A 17 24.61 36.94 6.69
N ALA A 18 25.46 37.23 5.72
CA ALA A 18 25.58 36.45 4.51
C ALA A 18 25.95 35.01 4.93
N LEU A 19 25.04 34.11 4.72
CA LEU A 19 25.31 32.67 4.87
C LEU A 19 26.39 32.33 3.83
N ALA A 20 27.59 32.01 4.32
CA ALA A 20 28.70 31.60 3.48
C ALA A 20 28.25 30.42 2.62
N ALA A 21 28.48 30.51 1.33
CA ALA A 21 28.36 29.40 0.40
C ALA A 21 29.25 28.27 0.91
N GLN A 22 28.63 27.14 1.24
CA GLN A 22 29.35 25.93 1.59
C GLN A 22 30.16 25.48 0.37
N ASP A 23 31.47 25.33 0.52
CA ASP A 23 32.36 24.77 -0.49
C ASP A 23 31.86 23.37 -0.89
N ILE A 24 31.30 23.27 -2.07
CA ILE A 24 30.89 22.01 -2.68
C ILE A 24 32.20 21.30 -3.12
N PRO A 25 32.46 20.06 -2.69
CA PRO A 25 33.68 19.35 -3.07
C PRO A 25 33.72 19.14 -4.60
N PRO A 26 34.91 19.21 -5.22
CA PRO A 26 35.07 19.05 -6.66
C PRO A 26 34.59 17.65 -7.08
N GLY A 27 33.62 17.60 -7.99
CA GLY A 27 33.00 16.37 -8.51
C GLY A 27 31.49 16.30 -8.34
N TYR A 28 30.86 17.25 -7.64
CA TYR A 28 29.41 17.34 -7.61
C TYR A 28 28.92 18.09 -8.87
N PRO A 29 27.92 17.57 -9.59
CA PRO A 29 27.31 18.32 -10.68
C PRO A 29 26.71 19.62 -10.13
N PRO A 30 26.80 20.74 -10.88
CA PRO A 30 26.20 22.00 -10.44
C PRO A 30 24.72 21.83 -10.15
N PRO A 31 24.14 22.59 -9.19
CA PRO A 31 22.70 22.63 -8.99
C PRO A 31 22.03 22.91 -10.34
N LEU A 32 20.98 22.15 -10.65
CA LEU A 32 20.18 22.37 -11.88
C LEU A 32 19.35 23.65 -11.71
N ASP A 33 20.01 24.80 -11.78
CA ASP A 33 19.35 26.11 -11.86
C ASP A 33 18.61 26.18 -13.19
N GLY A 34 17.30 25.99 -13.15
CA GLY A 34 16.44 26.14 -14.32
C GLY A 34 15.42 25.04 -14.55
N MET A 35 15.37 24.01 -13.74
CA MET A 35 14.20 23.12 -13.74
C MET A 35 13.06 23.81 -12.99
N SER A 36 12.29 24.59 -13.72
CA SER A 36 10.99 25.07 -13.26
C SER A 36 10.17 23.86 -12.80
N ALA A 37 9.81 23.84 -11.53
CA ALA A 37 9.02 22.79 -10.87
C ALA A 37 7.54 22.81 -11.34
N SER A 38 7.34 22.85 -12.65
CA SER A 38 6.01 22.89 -13.28
C SER A 38 5.98 22.03 -14.53
N GLN A 39 6.66 20.90 -14.56
CA GLN A 39 6.17 19.82 -15.39
C GLN A 39 5.08 19.14 -14.56
N SER A 40 3.83 19.59 -14.77
CA SER A 40 2.67 18.84 -14.37
C SER A 40 2.85 17.44 -14.92
N VAL A 41 3.00 16.45 -14.00
CA VAL A 41 2.91 15.03 -14.38
C VAL A 41 1.61 14.93 -15.17
N GLN A 42 1.69 14.62 -16.47
CA GLN A 42 0.49 14.40 -17.27
C GLN A 42 -0.27 13.29 -16.57
N GLU A 43 -1.46 13.61 -16.09
CA GLU A 43 -2.40 12.62 -15.57
C GLU A 43 -2.76 11.73 -16.75
N ILE A 44 -2.22 10.51 -16.75
CA ILE A 44 -2.51 9.52 -17.79
C ILE A 44 -3.90 8.98 -17.48
N ASP A 45 -4.86 9.28 -18.33
CA ASP A 45 -6.16 8.63 -18.29
C ASP A 45 -6.02 7.16 -18.76
N TYR A 46 -5.95 6.25 -17.78
CA TYR A 46 -5.86 4.81 -18.04
C TYR A 46 -7.18 4.20 -18.54
N ILE A 47 -8.28 4.98 -18.50
CA ILE A 47 -9.60 4.49 -18.88
C ILE A 47 -9.97 5.07 -20.23
N SER A 48 -9.96 4.22 -21.25
CA SER A 48 -10.46 4.61 -22.59
C SER A 48 -11.96 4.90 -22.53
N PRO A 49 -12.43 6.00 -23.09
CA PRO A 49 -13.88 6.25 -23.23
C PRO A 49 -14.58 5.28 -24.17
N LYS A 50 -13.82 4.46 -24.91
CA LYS A 50 -14.37 3.47 -25.82
C LYS A 50 -14.90 2.27 -25.07
N VAL A 51 -16.22 2.14 -25.02
CA VAL A 51 -16.88 0.96 -24.46
C VAL A 51 -17.01 -0.12 -25.55
N VAL A 52 -16.47 -1.31 -25.29
CA VAL A 52 -16.66 -2.49 -26.12
C VAL A 52 -17.85 -3.29 -25.58
N PRO A 53 -18.92 -3.50 -26.33
CA PRO A 53 -20.09 -4.23 -25.84
C PRO A 53 -19.74 -5.71 -25.62
N LEU A 54 -20.13 -6.21 -24.46
CA LEU A 54 -19.94 -7.61 -24.10
C LEU A 54 -20.97 -8.52 -24.79
N THR A 55 -20.56 -9.69 -25.21
CA THR A 55 -21.43 -10.76 -25.65
C THR A 55 -22.30 -11.30 -24.52
N PRO A 56 -23.42 -12.02 -24.79
CA PRO A 56 -24.22 -12.64 -23.74
C PRO A 56 -23.43 -13.61 -22.84
N LYS A 57 -22.49 -14.35 -23.43
CA LYS A 57 -21.61 -15.29 -22.68
C LYS A 57 -20.67 -14.55 -21.72
N GLU A 58 -20.08 -13.45 -22.16
CA GLU A 58 -19.19 -12.60 -21.35
C GLU A 58 -19.97 -11.92 -20.21
N ARG A 59 -21.16 -11.40 -20.48
CA ARG A 59 -22.05 -10.86 -19.42
C ARG A 59 -22.40 -11.91 -18.38
N LYS A 60 -22.67 -13.17 -18.80
CA LYS A 60 -22.93 -14.26 -17.86
C LYS A 60 -21.70 -14.57 -17.01
N ALA A 61 -20.51 -14.63 -17.63
CA ALA A 61 -19.25 -14.84 -16.90
C ALA A 61 -19.00 -13.72 -15.90
N LEU A 62 -19.20 -12.45 -16.30
CA LEU A 62 -19.06 -11.30 -15.43
C LEU A 62 -20.03 -11.38 -14.23
N SER A 63 -21.32 -11.72 -14.46
CA SER A 63 -22.29 -11.84 -13.37
C SER A 63 -21.89 -12.92 -12.34
N LEU A 64 -21.35 -14.05 -12.79
CA LEU A 64 -20.88 -15.10 -11.88
C LEU A 64 -19.65 -14.64 -11.07
N SER A 65 -18.75 -13.87 -11.67
CA SER A 65 -17.62 -13.26 -10.98
C SER A 65 -18.06 -12.23 -9.95
N ASP A 66 -19.03 -11.39 -10.31
CA ASP A 66 -19.60 -10.39 -9.41
C ASP A 66 -20.33 -11.05 -8.22
N ASP A 67 -21.07 -12.14 -8.49
CA ASP A 67 -21.75 -12.89 -7.44
C ASP A 67 -20.74 -13.50 -6.45
N TRP A 68 -19.63 -14.06 -6.95
CA TRP A 68 -18.55 -14.54 -6.10
C TRP A 68 -17.88 -13.41 -5.30
N ALA A 69 -17.56 -12.29 -5.94
CA ALA A 69 -16.94 -11.14 -5.29
C ALA A 69 -17.81 -10.50 -4.19
N ARG A 70 -19.14 -10.64 -4.32
CA ARG A 70 -20.13 -10.17 -3.33
C ARG A 70 -20.43 -11.20 -2.25
N GLN A 71 -19.95 -12.44 -2.39
CA GLN A 71 -20.11 -13.41 -1.31
C GLN A 71 -19.39 -12.88 -0.06
N ASN A 72 -20.19 -12.54 0.93
CA ASN A 72 -19.69 -11.96 2.16
C ASN A 72 -19.56 -13.06 3.20
N VAL A 73 -18.41 -13.72 3.22
CA VAL A 73 -18.00 -14.53 4.37
C VAL A 73 -17.25 -13.60 5.28
N ASP A 74 -17.85 -13.24 6.42
CA ASP A 74 -17.27 -12.30 7.35
C ASP A 74 -15.90 -12.78 7.86
N PRO A 75 -14.89 -11.90 7.88
CA PRO A 75 -13.62 -12.23 8.49
C PRO A 75 -13.76 -12.35 10.00
N VAL A 76 -12.89 -13.11 10.62
CA VAL A 76 -12.87 -13.35 12.06
C VAL A 76 -11.65 -12.65 12.67
N LEU A 77 -11.83 -12.03 13.82
CA LEU A 77 -10.70 -11.50 14.58
C LEU A 77 -10.01 -12.65 15.33
N SER A 78 -8.73 -12.83 15.10
CA SER A 78 -7.87 -13.79 15.78
C SER A 78 -6.92 -13.10 16.77
N GLY A 79 -6.15 -13.87 17.51
CA GLY A 79 -5.15 -13.36 18.45
C GLY A 79 -4.16 -12.39 17.79
N GLY A 80 -3.71 -11.39 18.56
CA GLY A 80 -2.77 -10.37 18.06
C GLY A 80 -3.37 -9.33 17.11
N GLY A 81 -4.71 -9.24 17.02
CA GLY A 81 -5.38 -8.27 16.15
C GLY A 81 -5.41 -8.69 14.66
N LYS A 82 -5.12 -9.95 14.37
CA LYS A 82 -5.14 -10.49 13.01
C LYS A 82 -6.58 -10.64 12.52
N VAL A 83 -6.89 -10.04 11.39
CA VAL A 83 -8.14 -10.25 10.64
C VAL A 83 -7.97 -11.45 9.74
N VAL A 84 -8.77 -12.49 9.91
CA VAL A 84 -8.61 -13.78 9.23
C VAL A 84 -9.75 -14.03 8.27
N TYR A 85 -9.43 -14.24 7.01
CA TYR A 85 -10.35 -14.63 5.95
C TYR A 85 -10.29 -16.14 5.69
N VAL A 86 -11.37 -16.73 5.19
CA VAL A 86 -11.36 -18.10 4.68
C VAL A 86 -10.90 -18.08 3.23
N HIS A 87 -9.76 -18.70 2.94
CA HIS A 87 -9.20 -18.73 1.58
C HIS A 87 -10.20 -19.36 0.58
N GLY A 88 -10.47 -18.65 -0.51
CA GLY A 88 -11.38 -19.10 -1.58
C GLY A 88 -12.87 -18.91 -1.31
N ALA A 89 -13.28 -18.53 -0.08
CA ALA A 89 -14.71 -18.36 0.24
C ALA A 89 -15.26 -16.98 -0.16
N SER A 90 -14.40 -15.97 -0.25
CA SER A 90 -14.75 -14.61 -0.66
C SER A 90 -13.54 -13.90 -1.23
N LEU A 91 -13.74 -12.74 -1.83
CA LEU A 91 -12.66 -11.85 -2.27
C LEU A 91 -12.24 -10.94 -1.09
N PRO A 92 -11.10 -11.21 -0.42
CA PRO A 92 -10.65 -10.38 0.70
C PRO A 92 -10.33 -8.96 0.26
N THR A 93 -10.83 -7.98 1.00
CA THR A 93 -10.49 -6.58 0.79
C THR A 93 -9.48 -6.12 1.82
N ILE A 94 -8.32 -5.67 1.36
CA ILE A 94 -7.29 -5.06 2.19
C ILE A 94 -7.51 -3.56 2.18
N VAL A 95 -7.89 -3.02 3.32
CA VAL A 95 -8.01 -1.58 3.51
C VAL A 95 -6.66 -1.05 3.97
N ALA A 96 -6.07 -0.15 3.22
CA ALA A 96 -4.78 0.45 3.50
C ALA A 96 -4.87 1.97 3.61
N THR A 97 -3.87 2.60 4.20
CA THR A 97 -3.78 4.07 4.37
C THR A 97 -2.37 4.51 4.00
N PRO A 98 -2.19 5.64 3.31
CA PRO A 98 -0.86 6.18 3.05
C PRO A 98 -0.01 6.29 4.33
N MET A 99 1.28 6.05 4.20
CA MET A 99 2.27 6.04 5.29
C MET A 99 2.08 4.93 6.35
N GLN A 100 1.16 3.98 6.13
CA GLN A 100 0.97 2.81 6.97
C GLN A 100 1.11 1.54 6.14
N VAL A 101 1.52 0.46 6.80
CA VAL A 101 1.73 -0.84 6.15
C VAL A 101 0.63 -1.79 6.60
N SER A 102 -0.03 -2.43 5.63
CA SER A 102 -0.88 -3.59 5.89
C SER A 102 -0.07 -4.85 5.63
N ASP A 103 -0.01 -5.73 6.62
CA ASP A 103 0.71 -7.00 6.57
C ASP A 103 -0.27 -8.14 6.28
N VAL A 104 0.02 -8.92 5.25
CA VAL A 104 -0.77 -10.12 4.88
C VAL A 104 0.10 -11.35 5.04
N GLU A 105 -0.18 -12.16 6.05
CA GLU A 105 0.54 -13.40 6.36
C GLU A 105 -0.03 -14.58 5.55
N LEU A 106 0.86 -15.31 4.88
CA LEU A 106 0.52 -16.55 4.17
C LEU A 106 0.72 -17.77 5.06
N GLU A 107 0.36 -18.96 4.56
CA GLU A 107 0.54 -20.21 5.28
C GLU A 107 2.03 -20.54 5.50
N ALA A 108 2.36 -21.15 6.63
CA ALA A 108 3.72 -21.59 6.90
C ALA A 108 4.23 -22.53 5.80
N GLY A 109 5.45 -22.29 5.34
CA GLY A 109 6.11 -23.08 4.28
C GLY A 109 5.58 -22.79 2.87
N GLU A 110 4.77 -21.73 2.65
CA GLU A 110 4.51 -21.21 1.32
C GLU A 110 5.69 -20.38 0.82
N VAL A 111 5.90 -20.44 -0.49
CA VAL A 111 6.91 -19.65 -1.20
C VAL A 111 6.19 -18.88 -2.27
N VAL A 112 6.35 -17.56 -2.27
CA VAL A 112 5.78 -16.68 -3.29
C VAL A 112 6.58 -16.83 -4.58
N ASN A 113 5.88 -17.09 -5.67
CA ASN A 113 6.47 -17.16 -7.01
C ASN A 113 6.39 -15.80 -7.71
N GLU A 114 5.22 -15.16 -7.66
CA GLU A 114 4.98 -13.90 -8.36
C GLU A 114 3.92 -13.07 -7.65
N ILE A 115 4.07 -11.75 -7.73
CA ILE A 115 3.11 -10.76 -7.26
C ILE A 115 2.77 -9.83 -8.44
N VAL A 116 1.52 -9.80 -8.84
CA VAL A 116 1.03 -8.91 -9.90
C VAL A 116 0.03 -7.94 -9.30
N VAL A 117 0.28 -6.64 -9.48
CA VAL A 117 -0.57 -5.56 -8.99
C VAL A 117 -1.17 -4.82 -10.17
N GLY A 118 -2.47 -4.57 -10.15
CA GLY A 118 -3.17 -3.90 -11.24
C GLY A 118 -2.72 -2.45 -11.44
N ASP A 119 -2.35 -1.78 -10.37
CA ASP A 119 -1.81 -0.42 -10.39
C ASP A 119 -0.48 -0.39 -9.64
N SER A 120 0.56 -0.86 -10.28
CA SER A 120 1.91 -0.91 -9.69
C SER A 120 2.58 0.47 -9.53
N ALA A 121 2.03 1.51 -10.15
CA ALA A 121 2.55 2.87 -10.01
C ALA A 121 2.15 3.51 -8.67
N ARG A 122 0.96 3.16 -8.15
CA ARG A 122 0.41 3.78 -6.93
C ARG A 122 0.26 2.81 -5.76
N TRP A 123 0.51 1.52 -5.96
CA TRP A 123 0.51 0.50 -4.93
C TRP A 123 1.85 -0.22 -4.87
N MET A 124 2.44 -0.24 -3.72
CA MET A 124 3.63 -1.01 -3.43
C MET A 124 3.23 -2.30 -2.70
N VAL A 125 3.61 -3.43 -3.25
CA VAL A 125 3.42 -4.75 -2.64
C VAL A 125 4.74 -5.48 -2.67
N GLU A 126 5.28 -5.75 -1.50
CA GLU A 126 6.58 -6.42 -1.33
C GLU A 126 6.41 -7.66 -0.46
N SER A 127 7.26 -8.66 -0.65
CA SER A 127 7.27 -9.84 0.20
C SER A 127 8.47 -9.85 1.12
N GLY A 128 8.27 -10.37 2.33
CA GLY A 128 9.30 -10.65 3.31
C GLY A 128 9.04 -12.00 3.98
N SER A 129 10.02 -12.54 4.68
CA SER A 129 9.88 -13.80 5.39
C SER A 129 10.14 -13.61 6.87
N ALA A 130 9.34 -14.26 7.71
CA ALA A 130 9.53 -14.34 9.15
C ALA A 130 9.62 -15.81 9.58
N GLY A 131 10.46 -16.07 10.60
CA GLY A 131 10.72 -17.43 11.07
C GLY A 131 11.77 -18.17 10.26
N SER A 132 11.92 -19.45 10.51
CA SER A 132 12.90 -20.29 9.84
C SER A 132 12.39 -21.74 9.68
N GLY A 133 12.95 -22.44 8.70
CA GLY A 133 12.60 -23.84 8.43
C GLY A 133 11.12 -24.01 8.01
N PRO A 134 10.48 -25.11 8.45
CA PRO A 134 9.10 -25.41 8.05
C PRO A 134 8.06 -24.42 8.55
N ASP A 135 8.38 -23.67 9.61
CA ASP A 135 7.50 -22.68 10.23
C ASP A 135 7.67 -21.29 9.64
N ALA A 136 8.61 -21.11 8.70
CA ALA A 136 8.80 -19.85 8.00
C ALA A 136 7.50 -19.43 7.29
N ARG A 137 7.16 -18.16 7.42
CA ARG A 137 5.96 -17.56 6.82
C ARG A 137 6.37 -16.42 5.91
N VAL A 138 5.70 -16.32 4.80
CA VAL A 138 5.81 -15.15 3.93
C VAL A 138 4.78 -14.12 4.37
N HIS A 139 5.22 -12.88 4.44
CA HIS A 139 4.44 -11.70 4.70
C HIS A 139 4.45 -10.80 3.48
N LEU A 140 3.30 -10.27 3.12
CA LEU A 140 3.15 -9.30 2.04
C LEU A 140 2.88 -7.94 2.64
N PHE A 141 3.75 -6.98 2.38
CA PHE A 141 3.66 -5.61 2.86
C PHE A 141 3.01 -4.74 1.82
N ILE A 142 1.80 -4.24 2.11
CA ILE A 142 0.98 -3.48 1.17
C ILE A 142 0.91 -2.03 1.62
N LYS A 143 1.28 -1.11 0.72
CA LYS A 143 1.27 0.34 0.95
C LYS A 143 0.71 1.07 -0.27
N PRO A 144 -0.30 1.93 -0.12
CA PRO A 144 -0.71 2.85 -1.16
C PRO A 144 0.13 4.13 -1.12
N VAL A 145 0.33 4.75 -2.28
CA VAL A 145 0.98 6.07 -2.38
C VAL A 145 0.01 7.17 -1.98
N ASP A 146 -1.29 7.02 -2.30
CA ASP A 146 -2.32 8.02 -2.02
C ASP A 146 -3.60 7.36 -1.49
N ALA A 147 -4.51 8.16 -0.97
CA ALA A 147 -5.83 7.75 -0.52
C ALA A 147 -6.86 7.84 -1.67
N GLY A 148 -7.94 7.03 -1.57
CA GLY A 148 -9.00 7.01 -2.58
C GLY A 148 -8.68 6.14 -3.79
N LEU A 149 -7.64 5.31 -3.71
CA LEU A 149 -7.27 4.37 -4.76
C LEU A 149 -7.99 3.03 -4.57
N GLU A 150 -8.31 2.40 -5.69
CA GLU A 150 -8.78 1.02 -5.72
C GLU A 150 -7.99 0.25 -6.77
N SER A 151 -7.56 -0.96 -6.42
CA SER A 151 -6.82 -1.86 -7.29
C SER A 151 -7.05 -3.31 -6.86
N SER A 152 -6.37 -4.23 -7.53
CA SER A 152 -6.32 -5.64 -7.16
C SER A 152 -4.90 -6.16 -7.22
N THR A 153 -4.63 -7.23 -6.49
CA THR A 153 -3.38 -7.97 -6.61
C THR A 153 -3.64 -9.47 -6.70
N VAL A 154 -2.83 -10.12 -7.50
CA VAL A 154 -2.81 -11.58 -7.62
C VAL A 154 -1.43 -12.06 -7.18
N ILE A 155 -1.41 -12.96 -6.22
CA ILE A 155 -0.18 -13.55 -5.69
C ILE A 155 -0.20 -15.05 -5.98
N THR A 156 0.82 -15.54 -6.66
CA THR A 156 1.00 -16.98 -6.91
C THR A 156 2.04 -17.54 -5.95
N THR A 157 1.76 -18.70 -5.39
CA THR A 157 2.68 -19.42 -4.51
C THR A 157 2.90 -20.83 -5.03
N ASN A 158 3.78 -21.57 -4.37
CA ASN A 158 3.97 -23.00 -4.63
C ASN A 158 2.77 -23.88 -4.24
N ARG A 159 1.73 -23.31 -3.61
CA ARG A 159 0.52 -24.05 -3.17
C ARG A 159 -0.78 -23.49 -3.71
N ARG A 160 -0.91 -22.15 -3.82
CA ARG A 160 -2.19 -21.47 -4.07
C ARG A 160 -2.02 -20.21 -4.88
N VAL A 161 -3.17 -19.67 -5.27
CA VAL A 161 -3.27 -18.31 -5.82
C VAL A 161 -4.16 -17.50 -4.89
N TYR A 162 -3.72 -16.29 -4.57
CA TYR A 162 -4.49 -15.33 -3.78
C TYR A 162 -4.94 -14.20 -4.68
N HIS A 163 -6.22 -13.88 -4.60
CA HIS A 163 -6.82 -12.70 -5.23
C HIS A 163 -7.25 -11.76 -4.12
N LEU A 164 -6.72 -10.54 -4.11
CA LEU A 164 -7.04 -9.54 -3.10
C LEU A 164 -7.51 -8.26 -3.78
N ARG A 165 -8.55 -7.64 -3.22
CA ARG A 165 -8.95 -6.28 -3.55
C ARG A 165 -8.21 -5.32 -2.64
N LEU A 166 -7.66 -4.25 -3.21
CA LEU A 166 -6.92 -3.21 -2.50
C LEU A 166 -7.74 -1.92 -2.52
N VAL A 167 -7.99 -1.37 -1.35
CA VAL A 167 -8.73 -0.11 -1.19
C VAL A 167 -7.93 0.81 -0.28
N SER A 168 -7.61 2.03 -0.73
CA SER A 168 -6.93 2.99 0.12
C SER A 168 -7.87 4.06 0.65
N GLN A 169 -7.71 4.41 1.93
CA GLN A 169 -8.50 5.40 2.63
C GLN A 169 -7.61 6.40 3.37
N ARG A 170 -8.16 7.57 3.71
CA ARG A 170 -7.42 8.59 4.48
C ARG A 170 -7.21 8.20 5.94
N LYS A 171 -8.09 7.38 6.50
CA LYS A 171 -8.05 6.94 7.90
C LYS A 171 -8.53 5.50 8.00
N GLY A 172 -7.87 4.75 8.87
CA GLY A 172 -8.18 3.35 9.12
C GLY A 172 -7.55 2.42 8.09
N HIS A 173 -6.86 1.41 8.57
CA HIS A 173 -6.29 0.36 7.74
C HIS A 173 -6.42 -0.98 8.48
N THR A 174 -6.30 -2.06 7.74
CA THR A 174 -6.21 -3.40 8.30
C THR A 174 -4.74 -3.73 8.51
N PRO A 175 -4.21 -3.62 9.75
CA PRO A 175 -2.77 -3.72 9.98
C PRO A 175 -2.22 -5.13 9.77
N TYR A 176 -3.04 -6.15 10.06
CA TYR A 176 -2.60 -7.54 10.02
C TYR A 176 -3.72 -8.45 9.53
N VAL A 177 -3.44 -9.19 8.47
CA VAL A 177 -4.37 -10.11 7.80
C VAL A 177 -3.76 -11.50 7.71
N GLY A 178 -4.60 -12.52 7.78
CA GLY A 178 -4.21 -13.90 7.55
C GLY A 178 -5.37 -14.71 6.97
N PHE A 179 -5.12 -16.01 6.78
CA PHE A 179 -6.09 -16.90 6.15
C PHE A 179 -6.31 -18.18 6.95
N LEU A 180 -7.53 -18.70 6.89
CA LEU A 180 -7.88 -20.06 7.22
C LEU A 180 -7.93 -20.88 5.93
N TYR A 181 -7.32 -22.04 5.97
CA TYR A 181 -7.19 -22.94 4.83
C TYR A 181 -7.95 -24.24 5.09
N ALA A 182 -9.06 -24.46 4.40
CA ALA A 182 -9.89 -25.64 4.57
C ALA A 182 -9.16 -26.94 4.22
N ASP A 183 -8.30 -26.90 3.19
CA ASP A 183 -7.47 -28.02 2.78
C ASP A 183 -6.41 -28.42 3.82
N SER A 184 -5.82 -27.45 4.49
CA SER A 184 -4.84 -27.69 5.56
C SER A 184 -5.50 -28.25 6.82
N LEU A 185 -6.67 -27.75 7.18
CA LEU A 185 -7.46 -28.30 8.29
C LEU A 185 -7.85 -29.75 8.05
N ASN A 186 -8.20 -30.10 6.81
CA ASN A 186 -8.51 -31.47 6.44
C ASN A 186 -7.28 -32.39 6.50
N ARG A 187 -6.11 -31.91 6.07
CA ARG A 187 -4.85 -32.67 6.19
C ARG A 187 -4.47 -32.91 7.64
N GLN A 188 -4.62 -31.95 8.52
CA GLN A 188 -4.34 -32.13 9.96
C GLN A 188 -5.27 -33.10 10.66
N ARG A 189 -6.54 -33.25 10.19
CA ARG A 189 -7.49 -34.24 10.73
C ARG A 189 -7.24 -35.66 10.23
N ALA A 190 -6.54 -35.80 9.11
CA ALA A 190 -6.25 -37.10 8.48
C ALA A 190 -4.89 -37.68 8.91
N ALA A 191 -4.05 -36.91 9.59
CA ALA A 191 -2.75 -37.31 10.14
C ALA A 191 -2.87 -37.74 11.60
#